data_6b193ae29a6f6ed4bb0b8fd905ef2d3a
#
_entry.id   6b193ae29a6f6ed4bb0b8fd905ef2d3a
#
_cell.length_a   1.000
_cell.length_b   1.000
_cell.length_c   1.000
_cell.angle_alpha   90.00
_cell.angle_beta   90.00
_cell.angle_gamma   90.00
#
_symmetry.space_group_name_H-M   'P 1'
#
loop_
_entity.id
_entity.type
_entity.pdbx_description
1 polymer ?
#
loop_
_entity_poly.entity_id
_entity_poly.type
_entity_poly.pdbx_seq_one_letter_code
_entity_poly.pdbx_strand_id
1 'polypeptide(L)'
;MSSRATKNRLTVYLLIFILVMLTGTFGFMLTEGLSLADSAYFTMVTVATVGYGDISPVTLTGKGLAIALIVAGVGTFVSLFANATEIFIERHDNRIRLQKLQMVIGLFFSEAGTELMRYFAAADCQGDALEEALALNDDWQVRDYQQALKRLDRHLFKVDVQQVDLKQLRSFLGDQSQLLVRLLESPYMLEHESFTDLLIAVMHLKEELLHRDDFEGLPESDSDHLCGDIRRVYSQLVRQWLLYVQQLQNNYPFLFSLTLRTNPFDRGASVIVR
;
A
#
# COMPACT_ATOMS: atom_id res chain seq x y z
N MET A 1 1.11 11.06 4.00
CA MET A 1 1.72 12.33 4.49
C MET A 1 2.05 12.31 6.00
N SER A 2 1.35 11.57 6.83
CA SER A 2 1.54 11.44 8.30
C SER A 2 2.97 11.04 8.71
N SER A 3 3.55 10.00 8.12
CA SER A 3 4.85 9.43 8.51
C SER A 3 6.06 10.40 8.49
N ARG A 4 6.10 11.40 7.61
CA ARG A 4 7.18 12.41 7.60
C ARG A 4 7.02 13.41 8.74
N ALA A 5 5.80 13.83 9.03
CA ALA A 5 5.52 14.77 10.12
C ALA A 5 5.84 14.16 11.48
N THR A 6 5.46 12.90 11.70
CA THR A 6 5.71 12.17 12.95
C THR A 6 7.21 11.89 13.15
N LYS A 7 7.95 11.53 12.09
CA LYS A 7 9.41 11.39 12.14
C LYS A 7 10.11 12.70 12.48
N ASN A 8 9.69 13.81 11.88
CA ASN A 8 10.26 15.12 12.17
C ASN A 8 10.00 15.53 13.63
N ARG A 9 8.81 15.28 14.17
CA ARG A 9 8.48 15.51 15.57
C ARG A 9 9.38 14.69 16.49
N LEU A 10 9.56 13.40 16.24
CA LEU A 10 10.45 12.55 17.03
C LEU A 10 11.89 13.09 17.03
N THR A 11 12.40 13.51 15.87
CA THR A 11 13.75 14.09 15.78
C THR A 11 13.86 15.38 16.60
N VAL A 12 12.85 16.24 16.55
CA VAL A 12 12.84 17.49 17.36
C VAL A 12 12.82 17.16 18.86
N TYR A 13 11.95 16.25 19.32
CA TYR A 13 11.92 15.85 20.73
C TYR A 13 13.22 15.18 21.18
N LEU A 14 13.86 14.39 20.32
CA LEU A 14 15.14 13.78 20.61
C LEU A 14 16.25 14.85 20.77
N LEU A 15 16.29 15.85 19.89
CA LEU A 15 17.25 16.95 19.99
C LEU A 15 17.03 17.78 21.26
N ILE A 16 15.77 18.07 21.60
CA ILE A 16 15.44 18.80 22.84
C ILE A 16 15.84 17.94 24.06
N PHE A 17 15.57 16.64 24.04
CA PHE A 17 15.97 15.72 25.11
C PHE A 17 17.48 15.69 25.31
N ILE A 18 18.25 15.58 24.24
CA ILE A 18 19.72 15.63 24.30
C ILE A 18 20.19 16.97 24.87
N LEU A 19 19.59 18.08 24.45
CA LEU A 19 19.92 19.41 24.95
C LEU A 19 19.64 19.51 26.45
N VAL A 20 18.48 19.03 26.92
CA VAL A 20 18.10 18.99 28.33
C VAL A 20 19.08 18.14 29.14
N MET A 21 19.46 16.97 28.63
CA MET A 21 20.44 16.09 29.27
C MET A 21 21.81 16.75 29.38
N LEU A 22 22.28 17.41 28.33
CA LEU A 22 23.57 18.13 28.34
C LEU A 22 23.53 19.32 29.30
N THR A 23 22.49 20.16 29.23
CA THR A 23 22.36 21.33 30.10
C THR A 23 22.21 20.92 31.57
N GLY A 24 21.47 19.85 31.88
CA GLY A 24 21.37 19.32 33.24
C GLY A 24 22.73 18.81 33.74
N THR A 25 23.40 17.96 32.97
CA THR A 25 24.68 17.36 33.33
C THR A 25 25.74 18.43 33.59
N PHE A 26 25.97 19.33 32.64
CA PHE A 26 26.96 20.41 32.82
C PHE A 26 26.55 21.42 33.90
N GLY A 27 25.25 21.69 34.01
CA GLY A 27 24.72 22.58 35.03
C GLY A 27 25.00 22.08 36.46
N PHE A 28 24.77 20.80 36.75
CA PHE A 28 25.07 20.23 38.08
C PHE A 28 26.57 20.05 38.35
N MET A 29 27.38 19.81 37.33
CA MET A 29 28.84 19.90 37.48
C MET A 29 29.28 21.26 37.98
N LEU A 30 28.71 22.33 37.43
CA LEU A 30 29.11 23.74 37.76
C LEU A 30 28.48 24.23 39.08
N THR A 31 27.24 23.82 39.38
CA THR A 31 26.50 24.39 40.54
C THR A 31 26.71 23.57 41.81
N GLU A 32 26.92 22.28 41.71
CA GLU A 32 27.08 21.36 42.86
C GLU A 32 28.49 20.77 42.96
N GLY A 33 29.37 21.00 41.97
CA GLY A 33 30.73 20.46 41.98
C GLY A 33 30.79 18.94 41.81
N LEU A 34 29.73 18.34 41.25
CA LEU A 34 29.65 16.89 41.03
C LEU A 34 30.58 16.43 39.90
N SER A 35 30.98 15.16 39.93
CA SER A 35 31.68 14.55 38.80
C SER A 35 30.78 14.49 37.55
N LEU A 36 31.37 14.36 36.37
CA LEU A 36 30.59 14.17 35.13
C LEU A 36 29.65 12.94 35.22
N ALA A 37 30.11 11.82 35.79
CA ALA A 37 29.33 10.63 35.96
C ALA A 37 28.14 10.81 36.91
N ASP A 38 28.35 11.44 38.07
CA ASP A 38 27.32 11.71 39.06
C ASP A 38 26.28 12.72 38.54
N SER A 39 26.75 13.77 37.85
CA SER A 39 25.85 14.76 37.22
C SER A 39 24.99 14.17 36.11
N ALA A 40 25.56 13.32 35.24
CA ALA A 40 24.81 12.64 34.19
C ALA A 40 23.81 11.62 34.79
N TYR A 41 24.23 10.85 35.78
CA TYR A 41 23.39 9.94 36.52
C TYR A 41 22.21 10.66 37.19
N PHE A 42 22.47 11.70 37.97
CA PHE A 42 21.45 12.50 38.63
C PHE A 42 20.43 13.09 37.62
N THR A 43 20.95 13.68 36.50
CA THR A 43 20.12 14.24 35.45
C THR A 43 19.21 13.17 34.85
N MET A 44 19.75 11.96 34.51
CA MET A 44 18.99 10.88 33.92
C MET A 44 17.93 10.33 34.88
N VAL A 45 18.31 10.07 36.14
CA VAL A 45 17.40 9.52 37.16
C VAL A 45 16.25 10.51 37.47
N THR A 46 16.56 11.80 37.43
CA THR A 46 15.56 12.88 37.66
C THR A 46 14.59 12.99 36.46
N VAL A 47 15.12 13.04 35.23
CA VAL A 47 14.29 13.11 34.01
C VAL A 47 13.46 11.87 33.79
N ALA A 48 14.00 10.69 34.14
CA ALA A 48 13.28 9.43 34.08
C ALA A 48 12.26 9.24 35.23
N THR A 49 12.12 10.23 36.12
CA THR A 49 11.22 10.21 37.28
C THR A 49 11.48 9.10 38.31
N VAL A 50 12.69 8.54 38.34
CA VAL A 50 13.08 7.49 39.28
C VAL A 50 13.39 8.06 40.66
N GLY A 51 14.28 9.07 40.74
CA GLY A 51 14.57 9.86 41.91
C GLY A 51 15.01 9.01 43.14
N TYR A 52 16.10 8.27 43.08
CA TYR A 52 16.56 7.44 44.19
C TYR A 52 16.89 8.25 45.47
N GLY A 53 17.20 9.55 45.34
CA GLY A 53 17.50 10.44 46.47
C GLY A 53 18.90 10.28 47.07
N ASP A 54 19.74 9.51 46.41
CA ASP A 54 21.16 9.30 46.77
C ASP A 54 22.03 10.54 46.44
N ILE A 55 21.67 11.28 45.39
CA ILE A 55 22.22 12.56 45.04
C ILE A 55 21.08 13.62 45.07
N SER A 56 21.29 14.72 45.71
CA SER A 56 20.32 15.83 45.75
C SER A 56 21.06 17.20 45.77
N PRO A 57 20.53 18.23 45.05
CA PRO A 57 21.15 19.54 45.00
C PRO A 57 21.06 20.24 46.39
N VAL A 58 22.18 20.74 46.87
CA VAL A 58 22.27 21.44 48.16
C VAL A 58 22.29 22.97 47.98
N THR A 59 22.86 23.45 46.86
CA THR A 59 22.92 24.89 46.59
C THR A 59 21.58 25.47 46.12
N LEU A 60 21.34 26.75 46.29
CA LEU A 60 20.12 27.42 45.83
C LEU A 60 20.02 27.39 44.30
N THR A 61 21.15 27.58 43.61
CA THR A 61 21.24 27.52 42.15
C THR A 61 20.97 26.10 41.60
N GLY A 62 21.54 25.08 42.26
CA GLY A 62 21.30 23.67 41.92
C GLY A 62 19.84 23.24 42.13
N LYS A 63 19.18 23.72 43.22
CA LYS A 63 17.74 23.48 43.44
C LYS A 63 16.88 24.11 42.35
N GLY A 64 17.20 25.37 41.93
CA GLY A 64 16.52 26.03 40.82
C GLY A 64 16.70 25.30 39.51
N LEU A 65 17.92 24.82 39.22
CA LEU A 65 18.22 24.02 38.04
C LEU A 65 17.46 22.68 38.08
N ALA A 66 17.35 22.03 39.24
CA ALA A 66 16.61 20.78 39.38
C ALA A 66 15.12 20.96 39.07
N ILE A 67 14.49 22.05 39.55
CA ILE A 67 13.11 22.39 39.23
C ILE A 67 12.91 22.58 37.72
N ALA A 68 13.81 23.36 37.08
CA ALA A 68 13.75 23.57 35.64
C ALA A 68 13.95 22.26 34.86
N LEU A 69 14.88 21.41 35.32
CA LEU A 69 15.12 20.08 34.72
C LEU A 69 13.89 19.16 34.86
N ILE A 70 13.22 19.17 36.01
CA ILE A 70 12.00 18.35 36.20
C ILE A 70 10.91 18.81 35.23
N VAL A 71 10.63 20.11 35.15
CA VAL A 71 9.57 20.64 34.29
C VAL A 71 9.87 20.36 32.79
N ALA A 72 11.07 20.70 32.33
CA ALA A 72 11.44 20.53 30.92
C ALA A 72 11.80 19.08 30.56
N GLY A 73 12.52 18.40 31.47
CA GLY A 73 13.05 17.06 31.23
C GLY A 73 11.98 15.99 31.23
N VAL A 74 11.10 15.96 32.24
CA VAL A 74 9.99 14.98 32.33
C VAL A 74 9.05 15.15 31.15
N GLY A 75 8.68 16.40 30.82
CA GLY A 75 7.80 16.69 29.70
C GLY A 75 8.38 16.20 28.36
N THR A 76 9.68 16.43 28.15
CA THR A 76 10.39 15.97 26.93
C THR A 76 10.53 14.45 26.88
N PHE A 77 10.85 13.82 28.01
CA PHE A 77 10.98 12.37 28.13
C PHE A 77 9.68 11.65 27.82
N VAL A 78 8.58 12.07 28.44
CA VAL A 78 7.24 11.50 28.18
C VAL A 78 6.82 11.71 26.72
N SER A 79 7.07 12.90 26.16
CA SER A 79 6.78 13.20 24.76
C SER A 79 7.58 12.32 23.80
N LEU A 80 8.84 12.05 24.10
CA LEU A 80 9.70 11.17 23.31
C LEU A 80 9.14 9.74 23.26
N PHE A 81 8.77 9.18 24.41
CA PHE A 81 8.17 7.84 24.51
C PHE A 81 6.81 7.76 23.80
N ALA A 82 5.93 8.74 24.02
CA ALA A 82 4.63 8.79 23.37
C ALA A 82 4.75 8.80 21.84
N ASN A 83 5.63 9.64 21.29
CA ASN A 83 5.87 9.70 19.84
C ASN A 83 6.53 8.42 19.29
N ALA A 84 7.44 7.79 20.05
CA ALA A 84 8.04 6.52 19.66
C ALA A 84 6.99 5.40 19.58
N THR A 85 6.10 5.34 20.57
CA THR A 85 4.99 4.37 20.62
C THR A 85 4.00 4.60 19.48
N GLU A 86 3.64 5.86 19.19
CA GLU A 86 2.77 6.23 18.07
C GLU A 86 3.33 5.72 16.73
N ILE A 87 4.63 5.92 16.47
CA ILE A 87 5.28 5.42 15.25
C ILE A 87 5.23 3.90 15.17
N PHE A 88 5.40 3.20 16.28
CA PHE A 88 5.35 1.74 16.33
C PHE A 88 3.96 1.23 16.00
N ILE A 89 2.91 1.79 16.61
CA ILE A 89 1.51 1.45 16.36
C ILE A 89 1.14 1.75 14.90
N GLU A 90 1.46 2.96 14.39
CA GLU A 90 1.17 3.37 13.01
C GLU A 90 1.81 2.41 11.98
N ARG A 91 3.04 1.95 12.21
CA ARG A 91 3.69 0.98 11.32
C ARG A 91 3.01 -0.39 11.35
N HIS A 92 2.56 -0.82 12.52
CA HIS A 92 1.86 -2.10 12.67
C HIS A 92 0.51 -2.05 11.96
N ASP A 93 -0.27 -1.01 12.16
CA ASP A 93 -1.57 -0.81 11.54
C ASP A 93 -1.47 -0.73 10.01
N ASN A 94 -0.50 0.03 9.49
CA ASN A 94 -0.26 0.13 8.05
C ASN A 94 0.09 -1.22 7.42
N ARG A 95 0.86 -2.06 8.13
CA ARG A 95 1.17 -3.41 7.64
C ARG A 95 -0.06 -4.30 7.55
N ILE A 96 -0.91 -4.28 8.57
CA ILE A 96 -2.18 -5.04 8.59
C ILE A 96 -3.11 -4.55 7.48
N ARG A 97 -3.24 -3.24 7.28
CA ARG A 97 -4.07 -2.65 6.22
C ARG A 97 -3.61 -3.08 4.85
N LEU A 98 -2.31 -3.03 4.55
CA LEU A 98 -1.76 -3.51 3.29
C LEU A 98 -2.03 -4.99 3.06
N GLN A 99 -1.90 -5.85 4.07
CA GLN A 99 -2.22 -7.27 3.95
C GLN A 99 -3.71 -7.50 3.63
N LYS A 100 -4.61 -6.77 4.30
CA LYS A 100 -6.06 -6.86 4.06
C LYS A 100 -6.42 -6.37 2.66
N LEU A 101 -5.81 -5.27 2.21
CA LEU A 101 -5.96 -4.78 0.84
C LEU A 101 -5.53 -5.83 -0.20
N GLN A 102 -4.38 -6.48 0.01
CA GLN A 102 -3.89 -7.54 -0.86
C GLN A 102 -4.84 -8.74 -0.94
N MET A 103 -5.47 -9.12 0.18
CA MET A 103 -6.50 -10.16 0.18
C MET A 103 -7.73 -9.76 -0.64
N VAL A 104 -8.15 -8.50 -0.55
CA VAL A 104 -9.29 -7.98 -1.33
C VAL A 104 -8.98 -7.95 -2.82
N ILE A 105 -7.77 -7.50 -3.20
CA ILE A 105 -7.29 -7.53 -4.59
C ILE A 105 -7.20 -8.98 -5.10
N GLY A 106 -6.67 -9.90 -4.28
CA GLY A 106 -6.59 -11.31 -4.61
C GLY A 106 -7.95 -11.93 -4.84
N LEU A 107 -8.94 -11.62 -4.01
CA LEU A 107 -10.32 -12.08 -4.17
C LEU A 107 -10.92 -11.59 -5.51
N PHE A 108 -10.70 -10.33 -5.86
CA PHE A 108 -11.16 -9.80 -7.15
C PHE A 108 -10.55 -10.56 -8.33
N PHE A 109 -9.22 -10.79 -8.33
CA PHE A 109 -8.58 -11.51 -9.44
C PHE A 109 -8.95 -12.98 -9.50
N SER A 110 -9.20 -13.64 -8.37
CA SER A 110 -9.63 -15.04 -8.38
C SER A 110 -11.07 -15.22 -8.90
N GLU A 111 -11.98 -14.31 -8.57
CA GLU A 111 -13.40 -14.45 -8.86
C GLU A 111 -13.83 -13.77 -10.18
N ALA A 112 -13.20 -12.65 -10.53
CA ALA A 112 -13.64 -11.85 -11.66
C ALA A 112 -12.50 -11.37 -12.57
N GLY A 113 -11.41 -10.83 -12.00
CA GLY A 113 -10.41 -10.09 -12.77
C GLY A 113 -9.69 -10.95 -13.81
N THR A 114 -9.31 -12.18 -13.47
CA THR A 114 -8.62 -13.09 -14.39
C THR A 114 -9.52 -13.50 -15.56
N GLU A 115 -10.79 -13.75 -15.31
CA GLU A 115 -11.74 -14.11 -16.36
C GLU A 115 -12.04 -12.92 -17.28
N LEU A 116 -12.21 -11.71 -16.73
CA LEU A 116 -12.33 -10.49 -17.52
C LEU A 116 -11.13 -10.28 -18.45
N MET A 117 -9.91 -10.52 -17.97
CA MET A 117 -8.71 -10.44 -18.80
C MET A 117 -8.75 -11.42 -19.96
N ARG A 118 -9.25 -12.64 -19.75
CA ARG A 118 -9.39 -13.63 -20.83
C ARG A 118 -10.37 -13.17 -21.91
N TYR A 119 -11.53 -12.60 -21.53
CA TYR A 119 -12.47 -12.04 -22.50
C TYR A 119 -11.81 -10.97 -23.38
N PHE A 120 -11.05 -10.08 -22.77
CA PHE A 120 -10.46 -8.95 -23.49
C PHE A 120 -9.19 -9.33 -24.25
N ALA A 121 -8.34 -10.20 -23.70
CA ALA A 121 -7.14 -10.69 -24.37
C ALA A 121 -7.44 -11.49 -25.63
N ALA A 122 -8.54 -12.27 -25.63
CA ALA A 122 -8.99 -13.02 -26.79
C ALA A 122 -9.43 -12.12 -27.97
N ALA A 123 -9.87 -10.89 -27.68
CA ALA A 123 -10.34 -9.91 -28.66
C ALA A 123 -9.33 -8.75 -28.89
N ASP A 124 -8.13 -8.83 -28.30
CA ASP A 124 -7.10 -7.79 -28.48
C ASP A 124 -6.35 -8.02 -29.79
N CYS A 125 -6.45 -7.03 -30.71
CA CYS A 125 -5.75 -7.06 -31.98
C CYS A 125 -4.22 -7.00 -31.84
N GLN A 126 -3.69 -6.66 -30.67
CA GLN A 126 -2.26 -6.58 -30.35
C GLN A 126 -1.85 -7.56 -29.22
N GLY A 127 -2.60 -8.64 -29.04
CA GLY A 127 -2.41 -9.61 -27.95
C GLY A 127 -1.02 -10.24 -27.93
N ASP A 128 -0.38 -10.47 -29.09
CA ASP A 128 0.98 -11.03 -29.18
C ASP A 128 2.04 -10.15 -28.48
N ALA A 129 1.88 -8.82 -28.53
CA ALA A 129 2.77 -7.90 -27.84
C ALA A 129 2.59 -7.94 -26.30
N LEU A 130 1.37 -8.22 -25.84
CA LEU A 130 1.10 -8.43 -24.41
C LEU A 130 1.61 -9.80 -23.94
N GLU A 131 1.44 -10.85 -24.74
CA GLU A 131 1.99 -12.18 -24.46
C GLU A 131 3.50 -12.10 -24.24
N GLU A 132 4.24 -11.42 -25.14
CA GLU A 132 5.68 -11.21 -24.99
C GLU A 132 6.02 -10.36 -23.75
N ALA A 133 5.28 -9.27 -23.51
CA ALA A 133 5.54 -8.36 -22.39
C ALA A 133 5.24 -8.97 -21.02
N LEU A 134 4.32 -9.97 -20.96
CA LEU A 134 3.81 -10.60 -19.77
C LEU A 134 4.14 -12.12 -19.71
N ALA A 135 5.19 -12.54 -20.42
CA ALA A 135 5.77 -13.88 -20.32
C ALA A 135 6.50 -14.06 -18.99
N LEU A 136 5.69 -14.15 -17.91
CA LEU A 136 6.16 -14.25 -16.53
C LEU A 136 6.88 -15.58 -16.29
N ASN A 137 7.91 -15.57 -15.44
CA ASN A 137 8.57 -16.78 -14.93
C ASN A 137 9.04 -16.58 -13.48
N ASP A 138 9.52 -17.65 -12.86
CA ASP A 138 9.96 -17.66 -11.46
C ASP A 138 11.19 -16.74 -11.20
N ASP A 139 11.99 -16.46 -12.23
CA ASP A 139 13.23 -15.68 -12.12
C ASP A 139 13.02 -14.17 -12.23
N TRP A 140 11.80 -13.70 -12.47
CA TRP A 140 11.52 -12.29 -12.61
C TRP A 140 11.94 -11.49 -11.39
N GLN A 141 12.69 -10.41 -11.64
CA GLN A 141 13.15 -9.47 -10.62
C GLN A 141 12.32 -8.17 -10.68
N VAL A 142 12.46 -7.35 -9.66
CA VAL A 142 11.77 -6.03 -9.60
C VAL A 142 11.97 -5.21 -10.88
N ARG A 143 13.12 -5.32 -11.55
CA ARG A 143 13.42 -4.62 -12.80
C ARG A 143 12.54 -5.10 -13.95
N ASP A 144 12.25 -6.39 -14.00
CA ASP A 144 11.46 -6.98 -15.08
C ASP A 144 10.00 -6.51 -14.99
N TYR A 145 9.44 -6.49 -13.79
CA TYR A 145 8.12 -5.89 -13.51
C TYR A 145 8.07 -4.41 -13.90
N GLN A 146 9.11 -3.64 -13.57
CA GLN A 146 9.18 -2.23 -13.95
C GLN A 146 9.27 -2.02 -15.48
N GLN A 147 9.98 -2.91 -16.17
CA GLN A 147 10.06 -2.86 -17.63
C GLN A 147 8.73 -3.24 -18.28
N ALA A 148 8.06 -4.29 -17.76
CA ALA A 148 6.74 -4.70 -18.22
C ALA A 148 5.73 -3.56 -18.01
N LEU A 149 5.68 -2.92 -16.83
CA LEU A 149 4.83 -1.75 -16.59
C LEU A 149 5.07 -0.62 -17.59
N LYS A 150 6.35 -0.31 -17.93
CA LYS A 150 6.67 0.69 -18.95
C LYS A 150 6.23 0.29 -20.34
N ARG A 151 6.25 -1.02 -20.65
CA ARG A 151 5.72 -1.53 -21.95
C ARG A 151 4.20 -1.39 -21.98
N LEU A 152 3.51 -1.71 -20.88
CA LEU A 152 2.07 -1.53 -20.75
C LEU A 152 1.63 -0.06 -20.88
N ASP A 153 2.40 0.89 -20.34
CA ASP A 153 2.12 2.32 -20.47
C ASP A 153 2.18 2.82 -21.94
N ARG A 154 2.88 2.08 -22.83
CA ARG A 154 3.00 2.39 -24.25
C ARG A 154 2.14 1.51 -25.15
N HIS A 155 1.56 0.46 -24.56
CA HIS A 155 0.72 -0.48 -25.31
C HIS A 155 -0.62 0.16 -25.68
N LEU A 156 -0.99 0.00 -26.94
CA LEU A 156 -2.28 0.44 -27.46
C LEU A 156 -3.28 -0.70 -27.27
N PHE A 157 -4.00 -0.70 -26.16
CA PHE A 157 -5.09 -1.65 -25.93
C PHE A 157 -6.18 -1.45 -27.00
N LYS A 158 -6.23 -2.35 -27.99
CA LYS A 158 -7.15 -2.28 -29.11
C LYS A 158 -8.00 -3.53 -29.16
N VAL A 159 -9.14 -3.47 -28.47
CA VAL A 159 -10.12 -4.58 -28.44
C VAL A 159 -11.13 -4.39 -29.56
N ASP A 160 -11.35 -5.46 -30.34
CA ASP A 160 -12.42 -5.53 -31.31
C ASP A 160 -13.70 -6.02 -30.61
N VAL A 161 -14.65 -5.12 -30.41
CA VAL A 161 -15.93 -5.43 -29.73
C VAL A 161 -16.71 -6.53 -30.46
N GLN A 162 -16.56 -6.66 -31.78
CA GLN A 162 -17.25 -7.72 -32.54
C GLN A 162 -16.70 -9.12 -32.23
N GLN A 163 -15.50 -9.23 -31.66
CA GLN A 163 -14.88 -10.46 -31.21
C GLN A 163 -15.17 -10.76 -29.73
N VAL A 164 -15.76 -9.82 -29.00
CA VAL A 164 -16.18 -10.03 -27.60
C VAL A 164 -17.59 -10.58 -27.57
N ASP A 165 -17.82 -11.70 -26.90
CA ASP A 165 -19.17 -12.14 -26.59
C ASP A 165 -19.80 -11.25 -25.51
N LEU A 166 -20.41 -10.15 -25.94
CA LEU A 166 -21.04 -9.16 -25.07
C LEU A 166 -22.21 -9.75 -24.26
N LYS A 167 -22.91 -10.77 -24.80
CA LYS A 167 -24.02 -11.44 -24.08
C LYS A 167 -23.46 -12.23 -22.90
N GLN A 168 -22.39 -12.98 -23.13
CA GLN A 168 -21.72 -13.74 -22.07
C GLN A 168 -21.05 -12.81 -21.06
N LEU A 169 -20.38 -11.74 -21.50
CA LEU A 169 -19.75 -10.74 -20.63
C LEU A 169 -20.79 -10.04 -19.74
N ARG A 170 -21.97 -9.69 -20.28
CA ARG A 170 -23.10 -9.14 -19.52
C ARG A 170 -23.55 -10.10 -18.42
N SER A 171 -23.77 -11.36 -18.76
CA SER A 171 -24.18 -12.38 -17.78
C SER A 171 -23.14 -12.53 -16.68
N PHE A 172 -21.88 -12.67 -17.05
CA PHE A 172 -20.77 -12.81 -16.12
C PHE A 172 -20.68 -11.61 -15.16
N LEU A 173 -20.68 -10.38 -15.67
CA LEU A 173 -20.61 -9.17 -14.83
C LEU A 173 -21.88 -9.00 -13.97
N GLY A 174 -23.04 -9.44 -14.46
CA GLY A 174 -24.27 -9.49 -13.69
C GLY A 174 -24.14 -10.41 -12.46
N ASP A 175 -23.59 -11.60 -12.64
CA ASP A 175 -23.36 -12.57 -11.58
C ASP A 175 -22.34 -12.04 -10.54
N GLN A 176 -21.35 -11.25 -10.98
CA GLN A 176 -20.33 -10.65 -10.10
C GLN A 176 -20.79 -9.38 -9.37
N SER A 177 -22.03 -8.91 -9.59
CA SER A 177 -22.53 -7.63 -9.03
C SER A 177 -22.36 -7.52 -7.51
N GLN A 178 -22.70 -8.58 -6.76
CA GLN A 178 -22.59 -8.56 -5.30
C GLN A 178 -21.13 -8.52 -4.83
N LEU A 179 -20.23 -9.22 -5.53
CA LEU A 179 -18.81 -9.15 -5.25
C LEU A 179 -18.28 -7.73 -5.45
N LEU A 180 -18.56 -7.12 -6.60
CA LEU A 180 -18.08 -5.77 -6.93
C LEU A 180 -18.54 -4.73 -5.90
N VAL A 181 -19.82 -4.78 -5.48
CA VAL A 181 -20.35 -3.88 -4.44
C VAL A 181 -19.60 -4.09 -3.11
N ARG A 182 -19.45 -5.34 -2.65
CA ARG A 182 -18.73 -5.65 -1.40
C ARG A 182 -17.27 -5.19 -1.43
N LEU A 183 -16.62 -5.28 -2.59
CA LEU A 183 -15.25 -4.81 -2.76
C LEU A 183 -15.18 -3.27 -2.62
N LEU A 184 -16.11 -2.54 -3.25
CA LEU A 184 -16.18 -1.08 -3.16
C LEU A 184 -16.55 -0.58 -1.76
N GLU A 185 -17.37 -1.31 -1.01
CA GLU A 185 -17.72 -1.01 0.38
C GLU A 185 -16.56 -1.26 1.36
N SER A 186 -15.51 -1.95 0.93
CA SER A 186 -14.36 -2.25 1.79
C SER A 186 -13.61 -0.97 2.17
N PRO A 187 -13.43 -0.68 3.47
CA PRO A 187 -12.73 0.52 3.91
C PRO A 187 -11.26 0.57 3.46
N TYR A 188 -10.68 -0.57 3.06
CA TYR A 188 -9.32 -0.65 2.55
C TYR A 188 -9.18 -0.12 1.13
N MET A 189 -10.28 0.00 0.37
CA MET A 189 -10.28 0.55 -0.99
C MET A 189 -10.00 2.04 -1.03
N LEU A 190 -10.42 2.79 0.00
CA LEU A 190 -10.20 4.24 0.07
C LEU A 190 -8.71 4.63 0.06
N GLU A 191 -7.82 3.71 0.39
CA GLU A 191 -6.37 3.94 0.43
C GLU A 191 -5.66 3.51 -0.87
N HIS A 192 -6.40 2.91 -1.83
CA HIS A 192 -5.83 2.40 -3.09
C HIS A 192 -6.58 2.92 -4.31
N GLU A 193 -6.35 4.20 -4.61
CA GLU A 193 -7.06 4.95 -5.64
C GLU A 193 -7.11 4.20 -6.99
N SER A 194 -5.96 3.72 -7.49
CA SER A 194 -5.89 3.07 -8.81
C SER A 194 -6.65 1.73 -8.90
N PHE A 195 -6.82 1.00 -7.81
CA PHE A 195 -7.65 -0.22 -7.80
C PHE A 195 -9.13 0.12 -7.64
N THR A 196 -9.45 1.15 -6.87
CA THR A 196 -10.81 1.70 -6.78
C THR A 196 -11.29 2.20 -8.13
N ASP A 197 -10.45 2.91 -8.88
CA ASP A 197 -10.75 3.36 -10.24
C ASP A 197 -11.05 2.18 -11.19
N LEU A 198 -10.29 1.08 -11.08
CA LEU A 198 -10.57 -0.15 -11.82
C LEU A 198 -11.95 -0.71 -11.47
N LEU A 199 -12.28 -0.84 -10.19
CA LEU A 199 -13.59 -1.36 -9.77
C LEU A 199 -14.74 -0.47 -10.26
N ILE A 200 -14.57 0.85 -10.21
CA ILE A 200 -15.55 1.81 -10.74
C ILE A 200 -15.69 1.64 -12.25
N ALA A 201 -14.59 1.48 -12.99
CA ALA A 201 -14.63 1.24 -14.43
C ALA A 201 -15.35 -0.09 -14.78
N VAL A 202 -15.10 -1.16 -14.01
CA VAL A 202 -15.79 -2.46 -14.17
C VAL A 202 -17.27 -2.33 -13.87
N MET A 203 -17.64 -1.60 -12.81
CA MET A 203 -19.04 -1.33 -12.46
C MET A 203 -19.74 -0.53 -13.57
N HIS A 204 -19.08 0.50 -14.11
CA HIS A 204 -19.62 1.28 -15.22
C HIS A 204 -19.86 0.39 -16.45
N LEU A 205 -18.87 -0.39 -16.86
CA LEU A 205 -19.03 -1.32 -17.99
C LEU A 205 -20.18 -2.33 -17.74
N LYS A 206 -20.31 -2.84 -16.53
CA LYS A 206 -21.42 -3.74 -16.16
C LYS A 206 -22.77 -3.03 -16.36
N GLU A 207 -22.94 -1.81 -15.87
CA GLU A 207 -24.18 -1.05 -16.02
C GLU A 207 -24.49 -0.76 -17.50
N GLU A 208 -23.47 -0.36 -18.29
CA GLU A 208 -23.61 -0.17 -19.74
C GLU A 208 -24.13 -1.42 -20.46
N LEU A 209 -23.61 -2.60 -20.10
CA LEU A 209 -24.04 -3.86 -20.68
C LEU A 209 -25.43 -4.30 -20.19
N LEU A 210 -25.76 -4.09 -18.92
CA LEU A 210 -27.05 -4.47 -18.33
C LEU A 210 -28.22 -3.63 -18.85
N HIS A 211 -28.00 -2.38 -19.21
CA HIS A 211 -29.04 -1.49 -19.73
C HIS A 211 -29.32 -1.68 -21.23
N ARG A 212 -28.57 -2.52 -21.93
CA ARG A 212 -28.82 -2.86 -23.33
C ARG A 212 -29.61 -4.17 -23.43
N ASP A 213 -30.74 -4.13 -24.14
CA ASP A 213 -31.57 -5.32 -24.34
C ASP A 213 -30.89 -6.32 -25.27
N ASP A 214 -30.23 -5.85 -26.34
CA ASP A 214 -29.50 -6.65 -27.31
C ASP A 214 -28.21 -5.95 -27.78
N PHE A 215 -27.32 -6.74 -28.39
CA PHE A 215 -26.04 -6.30 -28.95
C PHE A 215 -25.97 -6.47 -30.47
N GLU A 216 -27.06 -6.92 -31.11
CA GLU A 216 -27.10 -7.10 -32.55
C GLU A 216 -27.44 -5.77 -33.25
N GLY A 217 -26.64 -5.41 -34.26
CA GLY A 217 -26.89 -4.20 -35.04
C GLY A 217 -26.67 -2.88 -34.29
N LEU A 218 -25.78 -2.86 -33.32
CA LEU A 218 -25.41 -1.64 -32.61
C LEU A 218 -24.92 -0.56 -33.60
N PRO A 219 -25.34 0.71 -33.45
CA PRO A 219 -24.75 1.82 -34.21
C PRO A 219 -23.23 1.88 -34.00
N GLU A 220 -22.48 2.35 -35.00
CA GLU A 220 -21.03 2.49 -34.92
C GLU A 220 -20.60 3.31 -33.72
N SER A 221 -21.30 4.43 -33.42
CA SER A 221 -21.04 5.28 -32.27
C SER A 221 -21.20 4.54 -30.92
N ASP A 222 -22.14 3.60 -30.81
CA ASP A 222 -22.37 2.84 -29.59
C ASP A 222 -21.32 1.72 -29.44
N SER A 223 -20.94 1.11 -30.55
CA SER A 223 -19.81 0.16 -30.60
C SER A 223 -18.49 0.82 -30.19
N ASP A 224 -18.22 2.03 -30.68
CA ASP A 224 -17.03 2.82 -30.29
C ASP A 224 -17.05 3.19 -28.81
N HIS A 225 -18.22 3.52 -28.26
CA HIS A 225 -18.38 3.80 -26.84
C HIS A 225 -18.04 2.57 -25.99
N LEU A 226 -18.61 1.42 -26.31
CA LEU A 226 -18.29 0.16 -25.63
C LEU A 226 -16.83 -0.25 -25.78
N CYS A 227 -16.22 -0.06 -26.96
CA CYS A 227 -14.79 -0.21 -27.16
C CYS A 227 -13.99 0.65 -26.19
N GLY A 228 -14.40 1.91 -25.99
CA GLY A 228 -13.77 2.84 -25.06
C GLY A 228 -13.82 2.37 -23.61
N ASP A 229 -14.97 1.87 -23.17
CA ASP A 229 -15.15 1.37 -21.81
C ASP A 229 -14.40 0.06 -21.57
N ILE A 230 -14.47 -0.90 -22.51
CA ILE A 230 -13.70 -2.15 -22.43
C ILE A 230 -12.20 -1.83 -22.39
N ARG A 231 -11.70 -0.95 -23.24
CA ARG A 231 -10.29 -0.54 -23.26
C ARG A 231 -9.87 0.08 -21.93
N ARG A 232 -10.71 0.92 -21.31
CA ARG A 232 -10.47 1.53 -20.00
C ARG A 232 -10.31 0.47 -18.93
N VAL A 233 -11.25 -0.47 -18.86
CA VAL A 233 -11.20 -1.60 -17.91
C VAL A 233 -9.96 -2.45 -18.16
N TYR A 234 -9.73 -2.85 -19.41
CA TYR A 234 -8.67 -3.79 -19.78
C TYR A 234 -7.28 -3.24 -19.45
N SER A 235 -6.99 -1.99 -19.80
CA SER A 235 -5.70 -1.37 -19.51
C SER A 235 -5.40 -1.28 -18.00
N GLN A 236 -6.40 -0.90 -17.19
CA GLN A 236 -6.27 -0.85 -15.74
C GLN A 236 -6.14 -2.26 -15.14
N LEU A 237 -6.92 -3.21 -15.65
CA LEU A 237 -6.94 -4.59 -15.19
C LEU A 237 -5.58 -5.26 -15.35
N VAL A 238 -4.98 -5.17 -16.56
CA VAL A 238 -3.66 -5.74 -16.84
C VAL A 238 -2.58 -5.12 -15.96
N ARG A 239 -2.62 -3.81 -15.77
CA ARG A 239 -1.68 -3.10 -14.90
C ARG A 239 -1.79 -3.55 -13.44
N GLN A 240 -3.01 -3.62 -12.90
CA GLN A 240 -3.26 -4.05 -11.52
C GLN A 240 -2.92 -5.52 -11.31
N TRP A 241 -3.19 -6.37 -12.30
CA TRP A 241 -2.82 -7.77 -12.27
C TRP A 241 -1.29 -7.95 -12.19
N LEU A 242 -0.52 -7.24 -12.99
CA LEU A 242 0.94 -7.32 -12.95
C LEU A 242 1.52 -6.90 -11.59
N LEU A 243 0.97 -5.85 -10.96
CA LEU A 243 1.34 -5.43 -9.62
C LEU A 243 0.95 -6.48 -8.57
N TYR A 244 -0.22 -7.09 -8.71
CA TYR A 244 -0.68 -8.17 -7.86
C TYR A 244 0.24 -9.41 -7.96
N VAL A 245 0.62 -9.81 -9.17
CA VAL A 245 1.54 -10.94 -9.41
C VAL A 245 2.90 -10.69 -8.76
N GLN A 246 3.45 -9.49 -8.87
CA GLN A 246 4.69 -9.11 -8.18
C GLN A 246 4.57 -9.27 -6.65
N GLN A 247 3.42 -8.92 -6.09
CA GLN A 247 3.18 -9.09 -4.65
C GLN A 247 3.03 -10.56 -4.26
N LEU A 248 2.40 -11.39 -5.10
CA LEU A 248 2.31 -12.82 -4.87
C LEU A 248 3.70 -13.47 -4.84
N GLN A 249 4.58 -13.12 -5.75
CA GLN A 249 5.96 -13.63 -5.76
C GLN A 249 6.67 -13.37 -4.43
N ASN A 250 6.52 -12.17 -3.88
CA ASN A 250 7.19 -11.77 -2.65
C ASN A 250 6.58 -12.38 -1.37
N ASN A 251 5.27 -12.59 -1.34
CA ASN A 251 4.55 -12.89 -0.09
C ASN A 251 3.86 -14.26 -0.08
N TYR A 252 3.49 -14.80 -1.26
CA TYR A 252 2.69 -16.01 -1.40
C TYR A 252 3.16 -16.88 -2.57
N PRO A 253 4.36 -17.52 -2.49
CA PRO A 253 4.98 -18.26 -3.61
C PRO A 253 4.09 -19.35 -4.20
N PHE A 254 3.25 -20.02 -3.39
CA PHE A 254 2.32 -21.05 -3.87
C PHE A 254 1.19 -20.48 -4.74
N LEU A 255 0.67 -19.27 -4.42
CA LEU A 255 -0.31 -18.58 -5.26
C LEU A 255 0.34 -18.01 -6.52
N PHE A 256 1.58 -17.53 -6.40
CA PHE A 256 2.36 -17.09 -7.55
C PHE A 256 2.56 -18.21 -8.57
N SER A 257 2.98 -19.40 -8.13
CA SER A 257 3.12 -20.58 -8.99
C SER A 257 1.81 -20.95 -9.70
N LEU A 258 0.66 -20.86 -9.03
CA LEU A 258 -0.63 -21.07 -9.68
C LEU A 258 -0.92 -19.98 -10.71
N THR A 259 -0.67 -18.72 -10.38
CA THR A 259 -0.90 -17.57 -11.27
C THR A 259 -0.05 -17.66 -12.55
N LEU A 260 1.20 -18.11 -12.46
CA LEU A 260 2.04 -18.38 -13.64
C LEU A 260 1.40 -19.42 -14.56
N ARG A 261 0.95 -20.53 -14.00
CA ARG A 261 0.33 -21.63 -14.74
C ARG A 261 -1.06 -21.30 -15.31
N THR A 262 -1.71 -20.27 -14.80
CA THR A 262 -3.03 -19.78 -15.25
C THR A 262 -2.96 -18.41 -15.89
N ASN A 263 -1.75 -17.95 -16.27
CA ASN A 263 -1.52 -16.64 -16.88
C ASN A 263 -2.47 -16.43 -18.07
N PRO A 264 -3.37 -15.43 -18.04
CA PRO A 264 -4.35 -15.19 -19.10
C PRO A 264 -3.72 -14.77 -20.43
N PHE A 265 -2.43 -14.38 -20.44
CA PHE A 265 -1.67 -13.96 -21.63
C PHE A 265 -0.78 -15.08 -22.17
N ASP A 266 -0.69 -16.24 -21.54
CA ASP A 266 0.06 -17.39 -22.02
C ASP A 266 -0.88 -18.39 -22.67
N ARG A 267 -0.82 -18.54 -23.98
CA ARG A 267 -1.60 -19.52 -24.75
C ARG A 267 -1.27 -20.97 -24.41
N GLY A 268 -0.09 -21.21 -23.84
CA GLY A 268 0.36 -22.52 -23.36
C GLY A 268 0.04 -22.81 -21.89
N ALA A 269 -0.62 -21.88 -21.19
CA ALA A 269 -0.92 -21.99 -19.77
C ALA A 269 -1.72 -23.28 -19.46
N SER A 270 -1.27 -24.00 -18.42
CA SER A 270 -1.91 -25.26 -17.98
C SER A 270 -1.84 -25.37 -16.47
N VAL A 271 -2.96 -25.65 -15.84
CA VAL A 271 -3.05 -25.86 -14.38
C VAL A 271 -2.25 -27.09 -13.93
N ILE A 272 -1.99 -28.03 -14.85
CA ILE A 272 -1.31 -29.30 -14.56
C ILE A 272 0.18 -29.02 -14.27
N VAL A 273 0.63 -29.47 -13.11
CA VAL A 273 2.06 -29.48 -12.73
C VAL A 273 2.74 -30.59 -13.52
N ARG A 274 3.71 -30.26 -14.35
CA ARG A 274 4.53 -31.21 -15.11
C ARG A 274 5.91 -31.30 -14.54
#